data_0f3fa6663f60c129076d2a0e056b5855
#
_entry.id   0f3fa6663f60c129076d2a0e056b5855
#
_cell.length_a   1.000
_cell.length_b   1.000
_cell.length_c   1.000
_cell.angle_alpha   90.00
_cell.angle_beta   90.00
_cell.angle_gamma   90.00
#
_symmetry.space_group_name_H-M   'P 1'
#
loop_
_entity.id
_entity.type
_entity.pdbx_description
1 polymer ?
#
loop_
_entity_poly.entity_id
_entity_poly.type
_entity_poly.pdbx_seq_one_letter_code
_entity_poly.pdbx_strand_id
1 'polypeptide(L)'
;MQDFLKKLTSECKNIELPEEFNYFGELVGSWKIDYIDNSTSHSIKGEWHFSWVLEGMAIQDIIILPDYERGTTLRVYNPGTQAWDIAYCFTGKIIRLEAKKENGIIVLTDIENKRRKWVFAKIEENNFHCQDVTVKEDGEWHINFDLYAERI
;
A
#
# COMPACT_ATOMS: atom_id res chain seq x y z
N MET A 1 11.17 -10.34 -22.46
CA MET A 1 11.15 -10.07 -21.01
C MET A 1 11.73 -8.71 -20.67
N GLN A 2 12.92 -8.38 -21.13
CA GLN A 2 13.54 -7.07 -20.88
C GLN A 2 12.71 -5.89 -21.41
N ASP A 3 12.07 -6.03 -22.57
CA ASP A 3 11.24 -4.96 -23.12
C ASP A 3 10.00 -4.70 -22.28
N PHE A 4 9.39 -5.75 -21.75
CA PHE A 4 8.26 -5.63 -20.85
C PHE A 4 8.64 -4.86 -19.58
N LEU A 5 9.77 -5.25 -18.94
CA LEU A 5 10.23 -4.59 -17.73
C LEU A 5 10.56 -3.11 -17.94
N LYS A 6 11.18 -2.80 -19.08
CA LYS A 6 11.49 -1.41 -19.44
C LYS A 6 10.25 -0.56 -19.65
N LYS A 7 9.18 -1.15 -20.16
CA LYS A 7 7.91 -0.46 -20.37
C LYS A 7 7.05 -0.42 -19.11
N LEU A 8 7.20 -1.41 -18.24
CA LEU A 8 6.44 -1.48 -17.00
C LEU A 8 6.83 -0.38 -16.03
N THR A 9 8.12 -0.20 -15.79
CA THR A 9 8.62 0.69 -14.74
C THR A 9 8.97 2.08 -15.26
N SER A 10 8.91 3.05 -14.36
CA SER A 10 9.32 4.43 -14.58
C SER A 10 10.21 4.87 -13.42
N GLU A 11 11.20 5.72 -13.69
CA GLU A 11 12.12 6.18 -12.65
C GLU A 11 11.54 7.24 -11.74
N CYS A 12 10.53 7.97 -12.21
CA CYS A 12 9.98 9.09 -11.44
C CYS A 12 8.48 9.26 -11.66
N LYS A 13 7.89 10.08 -10.80
CA LYS A 13 6.50 10.51 -10.90
C LYS A 13 6.29 11.31 -12.19
N ASN A 14 5.14 11.08 -12.85
CA ASN A 14 4.72 11.91 -13.97
C ASN A 14 4.38 13.32 -13.47
N ILE A 15 4.75 14.33 -14.25
CA ILE A 15 4.47 15.73 -13.91
C ILE A 15 2.96 16.02 -13.84
N GLU A 16 2.14 15.25 -14.56
CA GLU A 16 0.68 15.41 -14.57
C GLU A 16 0.01 14.91 -13.28
N LEU A 17 0.69 14.07 -12.49
CA LEU A 17 0.18 13.67 -11.18
C LEU A 17 0.44 14.82 -10.19
N PRO A 18 -0.63 15.46 -9.66
CA PRO A 18 -0.44 16.60 -8.75
C PRO A 18 0.36 16.21 -7.50
N GLU A 19 1.27 17.06 -7.09
CA GLU A 19 2.14 16.81 -5.93
C GLU A 19 1.34 16.58 -4.65
N GLU A 20 0.23 17.28 -4.47
CA GLU A 20 -0.65 17.12 -3.31
C GLU A 20 -1.31 15.74 -3.22
N PHE A 21 -1.38 15.01 -4.34
CA PHE A 21 -1.90 13.65 -4.39
C PHE A 21 -0.81 12.59 -4.54
N ASN A 22 0.44 12.97 -4.41
CA ASN A 22 1.57 12.02 -4.39
C ASN A 22 1.65 11.32 -3.03
N TYR A 23 0.67 10.47 -2.74
CA TYR A 23 0.57 9.80 -1.44
C TYR A 23 1.63 8.71 -1.24
N PHE A 24 2.03 8.05 -2.33
CA PHE A 24 2.81 6.82 -2.25
C PHE A 24 4.21 6.92 -2.84
N GLY A 25 4.58 8.09 -3.38
CA GLY A 25 5.88 8.25 -4.05
C GLY A 25 7.07 8.02 -3.13
N GLU A 26 6.97 8.37 -1.86
CA GLU A 26 8.04 8.13 -0.88
C GLU A 26 8.25 6.64 -0.57
N LEU A 27 7.27 5.79 -0.91
CA LEU A 27 7.39 4.34 -0.72
C LEU A 27 8.23 3.68 -1.81
N VAL A 28 8.45 4.34 -2.94
CA VAL A 28 9.21 3.75 -4.05
C VAL A 28 10.59 3.31 -3.57
N GLY A 29 10.91 2.05 -3.83
CA GLY A 29 12.13 1.40 -3.36
C GLY A 29 11.84 0.04 -2.73
N SER A 30 12.77 -0.44 -1.94
CA SER A 30 12.73 -1.77 -1.33
C SER A 30 12.78 -1.67 0.18
N TRP A 31 11.98 -2.51 0.84
CA TRP A 31 11.78 -2.45 2.29
C TRP A 31 11.85 -3.85 2.91
N LYS A 32 12.49 -3.93 4.07
CA LYS A 32 12.35 -5.07 4.98
C LYS A 32 11.14 -4.80 5.85
N ILE A 33 10.28 -5.78 6.05
CA ILE A 33 9.08 -5.61 6.84
C ILE A 33 8.95 -6.64 7.95
N ASP A 34 8.37 -6.19 9.07
CA ASP A 34 7.86 -7.03 10.16
C ASP A 34 6.34 -6.89 10.15
N TYR A 35 5.66 -8.01 9.94
CA TYR A 35 4.21 -8.09 9.91
C TYR A 35 3.74 -8.80 11.17
N ILE A 36 3.10 -8.07 12.07
CA ILE A 36 2.79 -8.53 13.42
C ILE A 36 1.29 -8.73 13.60
N ASP A 37 0.90 -9.97 13.90
CA ASP A 37 -0.48 -10.30 14.28
C ASP A 37 -0.70 -9.91 15.74
N ASN A 38 -1.53 -8.91 15.99
CA ASN A 38 -1.76 -8.39 17.33
C ASN A 38 -2.56 -9.33 18.23
N SER A 39 -3.26 -10.33 17.66
CA SER A 39 -4.01 -11.31 18.44
C SER A 39 -3.10 -12.38 19.07
N THR A 40 -1.97 -12.68 18.43
CA THR A 40 -1.04 -13.74 18.85
C THR A 40 0.35 -13.25 19.20
N SER A 41 0.68 -12.00 18.84
CA SER A 41 2.03 -11.43 18.87
C SER A 41 3.01 -12.14 17.95
N HIS A 42 2.51 -12.99 17.05
CA HIS A 42 3.34 -13.65 16.05
C HIS A 42 3.78 -12.65 14.98
N SER A 43 5.03 -12.69 14.59
CA SER A 43 5.55 -11.82 13.54
C SER A 43 6.10 -12.63 12.37
N ILE A 44 5.90 -12.08 11.17
CA ILE A 44 6.42 -12.64 9.93
C ILE A 44 7.32 -11.57 9.31
N LYS A 45 8.56 -11.96 9.00
CA LYS A 45 9.50 -11.08 8.32
C LYS A 45 9.40 -11.28 6.82
N GLY A 46 9.44 -10.19 6.07
CA GLY A 46 9.33 -10.25 4.63
C GLY A 46 9.92 -9.03 3.95
N GLU A 47 9.52 -8.86 2.71
CA GLU A 47 9.98 -7.75 1.86
C GLU A 47 8.79 -7.11 1.15
N TRP A 48 8.91 -5.80 0.90
CA TRP A 48 7.94 -5.05 0.13
C TRP A 48 8.68 -4.10 -0.82
N HIS A 49 8.36 -4.19 -2.10
CA HIS A 49 9.04 -3.43 -3.16
C HIS A 49 8.02 -2.61 -3.92
N PHE A 50 8.32 -1.34 -4.16
CA PHE A 50 7.42 -0.41 -4.84
C PHE A 50 8.14 0.24 -6.01
N SER A 51 7.45 0.41 -7.12
CA SER A 51 7.97 1.14 -8.29
C SER A 51 6.88 1.99 -8.93
N TRP A 52 7.29 3.11 -9.52
CA TRP A 52 6.43 3.82 -10.46
C TRP A 52 6.19 2.96 -11.70
N VAL A 53 4.95 2.98 -12.19
CA VAL A 53 4.53 2.32 -13.43
C VAL A 53 3.64 3.27 -14.23
N LEU A 54 3.20 2.87 -15.43
CA LEU A 54 2.35 3.71 -16.28
C LEU A 54 2.93 5.11 -16.47
N GLU A 55 4.22 5.15 -16.84
CA GLU A 55 4.95 6.40 -17.07
C GLU A 55 4.90 7.36 -15.87
N GLY A 56 4.86 6.81 -14.66
CA GLY A 56 4.83 7.58 -13.43
C GLY A 56 3.44 8.04 -12.97
N MET A 57 2.38 7.54 -13.60
CA MET A 57 1.01 7.86 -13.21
C MET A 57 0.42 6.90 -12.19
N ALA A 58 1.11 5.78 -11.94
CA ALA A 58 0.66 4.76 -10.99
C ALA A 58 1.86 4.17 -10.25
N ILE A 59 1.57 3.45 -9.18
CA ILE A 59 2.57 2.72 -8.40
C ILE A 59 2.13 1.27 -8.30
N GLN A 60 3.04 0.36 -8.57
CA GLN A 60 2.85 -1.06 -8.33
C GLN A 60 3.81 -1.53 -7.26
N ASP A 61 3.34 -2.43 -6.41
CA ASP A 61 4.19 -3.06 -5.42
C ASP A 61 4.15 -4.58 -5.52
N ILE A 62 5.14 -5.20 -4.87
CA ILE A 62 5.19 -6.64 -4.66
C ILE A 62 5.53 -6.84 -3.18
N ILE A 63 4.65 -7.54 -2.46
CA ILE A 63 4.89 -7.93 -1.07
C ILE A 63 5.16 -9.43 -1.02
N ILE A 64 6.20 -9.81 -0.28
CA ILE A 64 6.58 -11.21 -0.08
C ILE A 64 6.70 -11.48 1.41
N LEU A 65 5.76 -12.27 1.91
CA LEU A 65 5.77 -12.79 3.28
C LEU A 65 6.01 -14.31 3.16
N PRO A 66 7.24 -14.80 3.38
CA PRO A 66 7.57 -16.21 3.15
C PRO A 66 6.62 -17.15 3.88
N ASP A 67 6.16 -18.20 3.18
CA ASP A 67 5.24 -19.22 3.67
C ASP A 67 3.87 -18.69 4.15
N TYR A 68 3.57 -17.41 3.89
CA TYR A 68 2.31 -16.80 4.27
C TYR A 68 1.59 -16.18 3.08
N GLU A 69 2.14 -15.16 2.46
CA GLU A 69 1.46 -14.44 1.38
C GLU A 69 2.44 -13.86 0.37
N ARG A 70 2.04 -13.90 -0.90
CA ARG A 70 2.69 -13.13 -1.97
C ARG A 70 1.61 -12.38 -2.70
N GLY A 71 1.81 -11.08 -2.85
CA GLY A 71 0.83 -10.24 -3.50
C GLY A 71 1.45 -9.13 -4.30
N THR A 72 0.64 -8.56 -5.17
CA THR A 72 0.98 -7.35 -5.93
C THR A 72 -0.18 -6.37 -5.84
N THR A 73 0.13 -5.10 -5.72
CA THR A 73 -0.89 -4.05 -5.64
C THR A 73 -0.64 -3.04 -6.74
N LEU A 74 -1.69 -2.70 -7.48
CA LEU A 74 -1.66 -1.58 -8.42
C LEU A 74 -2.45 -0.44 -7.83
N ARG A 75 -1.81 0.74 -7.74
CA ARG A 75 -2.39 1.98 -7.23
C ARG A 75 -2.43 3.01 -8.33
N VAL A 76 -3.62 3.45 -8.70
CA VAL A 76 -3.84 4.42 -9.78
C VAL A 76 -4.56 5.64 -9.24
N TYR A 77 -3.99 6.82 -9.47
CA TYR A 77 -4.66 8.07 -9.09
C TYR A 77 -5.85 8.34 -10.01
N ASN A 78 -6.99 8.68 -9.43
CA ASN A 78 -8.21 9.02 -10.15
C ASN A 78 -8.51 10.52 -9.95
N PRO A 79 -8.27 11.38 -10.95
CA PRO A 79 -8.54 12.81 -10.81
C PRO A 79 -10.03 13.13 -10.66
N GLY A 80 -10.92 12.27 -11.15
CA GLY A 80 -12.37 12.47 -11.04
C GLY A 80 -12.88 12.36 -9.62
N THR A 81 -12.25 11.53 -8.78
CA THR A 81 -12.62 11.34 -7.37
C THR A 81 -11.63 11.99 -6.41
N GLN A 82 -10.50 12.46 -6.92
CA GLN A 82 -9.38 12.96 -6.12
C GLN A 82 -8.94 11.93 -5.06
N ALA A 83 -8.89 10.68 -5.47
CA ALA A 83 -8.51 9.55 -4.64
C ALA A 83 -7.66 8.58 -5.46
N TRP A 84 -7.10 7.58 -4.81
CA TRP A 84 -6.39 6.50 -5.48
C TRP A 84 -7.27 5.26 -5.52
N ASP A 85 -7.42 4.69 -6.72
CA ASP A 85 -8.08 3.40 -6.91
C ASP A 85 -7.01 2.31 -6.82
N ILE A 86 -7.26 1.29 -6.00
CA ILE A 86 -6.26 0.30 -5.62
C ILE A 86 -6.83 -1.10 -5.81
N ALA A 87 -6.03 -1.97 -6.42
CA ALA A 87 -6.31 -3.40 -6.54
C ALA A 87 -5.17 -4.19 -5.92
N TYR A 88 -5.43 -4.85 -4.80
CA TYR A 88 -4.49 -5.75 -4.16
C TYR A 88 -4.82 -7.18 -4.61
N CYS A 89 -3.84 -7.83 -5.26
CA CYS A 89 -4.00 -9.14 -5.86
C CYS A 89 -3.09 -10.15 -5.17
N PHE A 90 -3.66 -11.25 -4.71
CA PHE A 90 -2.91 -12.37 -4.15
C PHE A 90 -3.63 -13.68 -4.49
N THR A 91 -3.04 -14.81 -4.16
CA THR A 91 -3.57 -16.11 -4.60
C THR A 91 -5.05 -16.28 -4.25
N GLY A 92 -5.87 -16.36 -5.30
CA GLY A 92 -7.31 -16.63 -5.17
C GLY A 92 -8.18 -15.44 -4.83
N LYS A 93 -7.62 -14.20 -4.75
CA LYS A 93 -8.41 -13.05 -4.35
C LYS A 93 -7.89 -11.74 -4.89
N ILE A 94 -8.81 -10.83 -5.17
CA ILE A 94 -8.51 -9.42 -5.47
C ILE A 94 -9.33 -8.57 -4.51
N ILE A 95 -8.67 -7.68 -3.79
CA ILE A 95 -9.32 -6.71 -2.90
C ILE A 95 -9.18 -5.33 -3.52
N ARG A 96 -10.31 -4.64 -3.66
CA ARG A 96 -10.33 -3.29 -4.22
C ARG A 96 -10.52 -2.27 -3.10
N LEU A 97 -9.67 -1.22 -3.12
CA LEU A 97 -9.66 -0.20 -2.09
C LEU A 97 -9.66 1.18 -2.73
N GLU A 98 -10.11 2.15 -1.96
CA GLU A 98 -9.97 3.57 -2.31
C GLU A 98 -9.13 4.25 -1.24
N ALA A 99 -8.09 4.98 -1.64
CA ALA A 99 -7.23 5.69 -0.70
C ALA A 99 -7.51 7.18 -0.71
N LYS A 100 -7.67 7.74 0.47
CA LYS A 100 -7.79 9.18 0.73
C LYS A 100 -6.89 9.57 1.89
N LYS A 101 -6.51 10.83 1.92
CA LYS A 101 -5.75 11.38 3.04
C LYS A 101 -6.73 11.96 4.06
N GLU A 102 -6.66 11.48 5.29
CA GLU A 102 -7.53 11.91 6.39
C GLU A 102 -6.65 12.27 7.59
N ASN A 103 -6.75 13.50 8.06
CA ASN A 103 -5.96 13.97 9.22
C ASN A 103 -4.45 13.70 9.11
N GLY A 104 -3.91 13.86 7.91
CA GLY A 104 -2.48 13.67 7.66
C GLY A 104 -2.04 12.23 7.44
N ILE A 105 -2.92 11.26 7.55
CA ILE A 105 -2.63 9.86 7.28
C ILE A 105 -3.35 9.37 6.02
N ILE A 106 -2.81 8.32 5.40
CA ILE A 106 -3.39 7.73 4.18
C ILE A 106 -4.22 6.53 4.59
N VAL A 107 -5.53 6.60 4.30
CA VAL A 107 -6.49 5.56 4.65
C VAL A 107 -6.99 4.89 3.38
N LEU A 108 -6.75 3.58 3.28
CA LEU A 108 -7.24 2.73 2.21
C LEU A 108 -8.46 1.99 2.71
N THR A 109 -9.62 2.27 2.11
CA THR A 109 -10.89 1.65 2.52
C THR A 109 -11.31 0.61 1.51
N ASP A 110 -11.62 -0.60 1.98
CA ASP A 110 -12.16 -1.67 1.14
C ASP A 110 -13.54 -1.25 0.62
N ILE A 111 -13.74 -1.26 -0.70
CA ILE A 111 -14.98 -0.78 -1.31
C ILE A 111 -16.15 -1.76 -1.11
N GLU A 112 -15.87 -3.05 -0.87
CA GLU A 112 -16.88 -4.06 -0.60
C GLU A 112 -17.21 -4.19 0.88
N ASN A 113 -16.25 -3.93 1.75
CA ASN A 113 -16.41 -3.97 3.19
C ASN A 113 -15.77 -2.72 3.81
N LYS A 114 -16.53 -1.66 3.92
CA LYS A 114 -16.04 -0.35 4.38
C LYS A 114 -15.55 -0.31 5.82
N ARG A 115 -15.78 -1.38 6.59
CA ARG A 115 -15.22 -1.52 7.93
C ARG A 115 -13.76 -2.00 7.90
N ARG A 116 -13.30 -2.51 6.78
CA ARG A 116 -11.91 -2.93 6.61
C ARG A 116 -11.09 -1.82 6.00
N LYS A 117 -9.98 -1.49 6.67
CA LYS A 117 -9.07 -0.43 6.21
C LYS A 117 -7.63 -0.86 6.33
N TRP A 118 -6.81 -0.34 5.43
CA TRP A 118 -5.36 -0.35 5.59
C TRP A 118 -4.90 1.10 5.73
N VAL A 119 -4.06 1.36 6.70
CA VAL A 119 -3.69 2.73 7.08
C VAL A 119 -2.18 2.87 7.05
N PHE A 120 -1.67 3.83 6.28
CA PHE A 120 -0.28 4.26 6.40
C PHE A 120 -0.25 5.35 7.47
N ALA A 121 0.02 4.93 8.71
CA ALA A 121 -0.01 5.81 9.86
C ALA A 121 1.17 6.79 9.86
N LYS A 122 2.29 6.38 9.27
CA LYS A 122 3.50 7.19 9.19
C LYS A 122 4.35 6.74 8.02
N ILE A 123 4.81 7.70 7.21
CA ILE A 123 5.76 7.45 6.12
C ILE A 123 6.90 8.44 6.29
N GLU A 124 8.12 7.91 6.46
CA GLU A 124 9.35 8.67 6.52
C GLU A 124 10.32 8.17 5.44
N GLU A 125 11.44 8.85 5.27
CA GLU A 125 12.42 8.51 4.23
C GLU A 125 12.91 7.06 4.34
N ASN A 126 13.19 6.58 5.55
CA ASN A 126 13.81 5.28 5.77
C ASN A 126 12.96 4.29 6.55
N ASN A 127 11.75 4.66 6.93
CA ASN A 127 10.83 3.76 7.63
C ASN A 127 9.38 4.17 7.41
N PHE A 128 8.47 3.20 7.52
CA PHE A 128 7.04 3.49 7.55
C PHE A 128 6.31 2.49 8.44
N HIS A 129 5.11 2.87 8.84
CA HIS A 129 4.22 2.06 9.67
C HIS A 129 2.86 1.98 9.01
N CYS A 130 2.40 0.75 8.77
CA CYS A 130 1.11 0.46 8.15
C CYS A 130 0.30 -0.44 9.09
N GLN A 131 -1.02 -0.30 9.05
CA GLN A 131 -1.92 -1.06 9.93
C GLN A 131 -3.08 -1.65 9.15
N ASP A 132 -3.46 -2.88 9.50
CA ASP A 132 -4.71 -3.51 9.07
C ASP A 132 -5.73 -3.25 10.17
N VAL A 133 -6.84 -2.61 9.83
CA VAL A 133 -7.82 -2.08 10.79
C VAL A 133 -9.22 -2.61 10.48
N THR A 134 -9.94 -2.99 11.52
CA THR A 134 -11.39 -3.21 11.46
C THR A 134 -12.08 -2.09 12.24
N VAL A 135 -13.03 -1.42 11.59
CA VAL A 135 -13.86 -0.42 12.26
C VAL A 135 -14.96 -1.13 13.01
N LYS A 136 -15.00 -0.97 14.34
CA LYS A 136 -16.03 -1.59 15.19
C LYS A 136 -17.37 -0.88 15.05
N GLU A 137 -18.43 -1.49 15.60
CA GLU A 137 -19.78 -0.93 15.53
C GLU A 137 -19.90 0.46 16.19
N ASP A 138 -19.10 0.72 17.23
CA ASP A 138 -19.03 2.02 17.90
C ASP A 138 -18.18 3.06 17.16
N GLY A 139 -17.60 2.68 16.01
CA GLY A 139 -16.74 3.54 15.21
C GLY A 139 -15.27 3.54 15.61
N GLU A 140 -14.91 2.87 16.70
CA GLU A 140 -13.51 2.74 17.09
C GLU A 140 -12.76 1.76 16.19
N TRP A 141 -11.46 2.00 16.03
CA TRP A 141 -10.60 1.15 15.23
C TRP A 141 -9.98 0.05 16.06
N HIS A 142 -10.12 -1.18 15.58
CA HIS A 142 -9.39 -2.33 16.11
C HIS A 142 -8.23 -2.63 15.16
N ILE A 143 -7.02 -2.59 15.66
CA ILE A 143 -5.81 -2.84 14.86
C ILE A 143 -5.52 -4.33 14.89
N ASN A 144 -5.76 -5.00 13.76
CA ASN A 144 -5.55 -6.44 13.62
C ASN A 144 -4.07 -6.78 13.45
N PHE A 145 -3.37 -5.99 12.62
CA PHE A 145 -1.96 -6.18 12.32
C PHE A 145 -1.25 -4.83 12.31
N ASP A 146 0.00 -4.84 12.75
CA ASP A 146 0.93 -3.76 12.52
C ASP A 146 2.03 -4.24 11.58
N LEU A 147 2.40 -3.38 10.64
CA LEU A 147 3.49 -3.61 9.73
C LEU A 147 4.50 -2.49 9.88
N TYR A 148 5.72 -2.84 10.25
CA TYR A 148 6.84 -1.91 10.34
C TYR A 148 7.83 -2.19 9.22
N ALA A 149 8.24 -1.14 8.53
CA ALA A 149 9.14 -1.25 7.38
C ALA A 149 10.38 -0.39 7.57
N GLU A 150 11.51 -0.93 7.15
CA GLU A 150 12.79 -0.24 7.07
C GLU A 150 13.33 -0.34 5.66
N ARG A 151 13.84 0.77 5.12
CA ARG A 151 14.40 0.80 3.77
C ARG A 151 15.66 -0.05 3.70
N ILE A 152 15.74 -0.85 2.66
CA ILE A 152 16.94 -1.65 2.37
C ILE A 152 18.01 -0.77 1.75
#